data_79dc684acd42512b57c234e9c9363df4
#
_entry.id   79dc684acd42512b57c234e9c9363df4
#
_cell.length_a   1.000
_cell.length_b   1.000
_cell.length_c   1.000
_cell.angle_alpha   90.00
_cell.angle_beta   90.00
_cell.angle_gamma   90.00
#
_symmetry.space_group_name_H-M   'P 1'
#
loop_
_entity.id
_entity.type
_entity.pdbx_description
1 polymer ?
#
loop_
_entity_poly.entity_id
_entity_poly.type
_entity_poly.pdbx_seq_one_letter_code
_entity_poly.pdbx_strand_id
1 'polypeptide(L)'
;SAFDLTVIPTFAIGCAEFFHPADEGWGPRPVPKVCGCPELAWHIAQSVIEDEFDLTIMNDMVVDHGLTVPLSLLFGQPQAWPCRVIPLAVNVVVYPSPSGRRCYQLGKAIRRAVESYDRDLNVQVWGTGGMSHQFQGPRDGLINSDFDSAFFDALLNDPEKLAEKPRIDYLREA
;
A
#
# COMPACT_ATOMS: atom_id res chain seq x y z
N SER A 1 10.69 -13.56 5.82
CA SER A 1 9.58 -12.66 5.61
C SER A 1 9.12 -12.12 6.95
N ALA A 2 8.99 -10.83 7.05
CA ALA A 2 8.57 -10.14 8.28
C ALA A 2 7.07 -10.33 8.60
N PHE A 3 6.33 -10.96 7.70
CA PHE A 3 4.93 -11.28 7.92
C PHE A 3 4.79 -12.76 8.25
N ASP A 4 4.31 -13.05 9.44
CA ASP A 4 3.74 -14.37 9.70
C ASP A 4 2.51 -14.52 8.79
N LEU A 5 2.64 -15.32 7.75
CA LEU A 5 1.58 -15.56 6.77
C LEU A 5 0.33 -16.20 7.39
N THR A 6 0.37 -16.60 8.66
CA THR A 6 -0.78 -17.16 9.37
C THR A 6 -1.78 -16.10 9.85
N VAL A 7 -1.34 -14.84 9.99
CA VAL A 7 -2.18 -13.72 10.42
C VAL A 7 -1.86 -12.49 9.58
N ILE A 8 -2.50 -12.37 8.42
CA ILE A 8 -2.34 -11.16 7.60
C ILE A 8 -3.54 -10.24 7.87
N PRO A 9 -3.31 -9.04 8.42
CA PRO A 9 -4.36 -8.06 8.59
C PRO A 9 -4.88 -7.60 7.23
N THR A 10 -6.16 -7.25 7.14
CA THR A 10 -6.75 -6.69 5.91
C THR A 10 -6.06 -5.38 5.53
N PHE A 11 -5.85 -4.52 6.52
CA PHE A 11 -5.12 -3.26 6.41
C PHE A 11 -4.19 -3.08 7.59
N ALA A 12 -3.01 -2.56 7.34
CA ALA A 12 -2.07 -2.22 8.41
C ALA A 12 -1.35 -0.90 8.12
N ILE A 13 -1.05 -0.14 9.16
CA ILE A 13 -0.33 1.12 9.09
C ILE A 13 0.89 1.11 10.00
N GLY A 14 2.02 1.56 9.47
CA GLY A 14 3.25 1.71 10.26
C GLY A 14 3.27 3.04 11.00
N CYS A 15 3.37 2.99 12.34
CA CYS A 15 3.36 4.16 13.22
C CYS A 15 4.71 4.39 13.94
N ALA A 16 5.79 3.76 13.49
CA ALA A 16 7.11 3.91 14.09
C ALA A 16 7.87 5.14 13.56
N GLU A 17 8.89 5.56 14.30
CA GLU A 17 9.82 6.61 13.84
C GLU A 17 10.71 6.16 12.69
N PHE A 18 11.03 4.87 12.65
CA PHE A 18 11.90 4.27 11.65
C PHE A 18 11.41 2.88 11.25
N PHE A 19 11.64 2.55 9.97
CA PHE A 19 11.42 1.21 9.45
C PHE A 19 12.71 0.70 8.81
N HIS A 20 13.07 -0.54 9.11
CA HIS A 20 14.23 -1.18 8.53
C HIS A 20 13.85 -1.90 7.23
N PRO A 21 14.70 -1.84 6.20
CA PRO A 21 14.48 -2.63 4.99
C PRO A 21 14.60 -4.11 5.31
N ALA A 22 13.75 -4.93 4.68
CA ALA A 22 13.85 -6.38 4.73
C ALA A 22 15.10 -6.85 3.97
N ASP A 23 15.75 -7.90 4.49
CA ASP A 23 16.76 -8.63 3.76
C ASP A 23 16.07 -9.65 2.85
N GLU A 24 15.85 -9.26 1.60
CA GLU A 24 15.14 -10.08 0.61
C GLU A 24 16.09 -10.92 -0.25
N GLY A 25 17.40 -10.78 -0.05
CA GLY A 25 18.40 -11.54 -0.79
C GLY A 25 18.52 -11.20 -2.30
N TRP A 26 17.79 -10.22 -2.77
CA TRP A 26 17.70 -9.86 -4.18
C TRP A 26 18.76 -8.87 -4.64
N GLY A 27 19.33 -8.16 -3.75
CA GLY A 27 20.16 -7.05 -4.11
C GLY A 27 21.36 -6.85 -3.22
N PRO A 28 22.52 -6.61 -3.82
CA PRO A 28 23.72 -6.26 -3.08
C PRO A 28 23.69 -4.83 -2.55
N ARG A 29 22.57 -4.12 -2.67
CA ARG A 29 22.52 -2.69 -2.35
C ARG A 29 21.80 -2.46 -1.04
N PRO A 30 22.53 -2.11 0.03
CA PRO A 30 21.87 -1.65 1.24
C PRO A 30 21.11 -0.36 0.94
N VAL A 31 19.81 -0.38 1.20
CA VAL A 31 18.99 0.82 1.19
C VAL A 31 18.92 1.41 2.59
N PRO A 32 18.87 2.74 2.75
CA PRO A 32 18.79 3.35 4.05
C PRO A 32 17.48 3.02 4.76
N LYS A 33 17.48 3.05 6.09
CA LYS A 33 16.26 2.96 6.87
C LYS A 33 15.30 4.08 6.48
N VAL A 34 14.02 3.78 6.56
CA VAL A 34 12.95 4.73 6.22
C VAL A 34 12.55 5.50 7.47
N CYS A 35 12.57 6.84 7.38
CA CYS A 35 12.05 7.69 8.43
C CYS A 35 10.51 7.70 8.36
N GLY A 36 9.87 7.35 9.46
CA GLY A 36 8.42 7.42 9.62
C GLY A 36 7.93 8.82 9.96
N CYS A 37 6.61 8.95 10.06
CA CYS A 37 5.93 10.14 10.54
C CYS A 37 4.87 9.73 11.59
N PRO A 38 5.29 9.38 12.82
CA PRO A 38 4.41 8.81 13.84
C PRO A 38 3.18 9.67 14.11
N GLU A 39 3.36 10.98 14.21
CA GLU A 39 2.28 11.90 14.57
C GLU A 39 1.14 11.85 13.55
N LEU A 40 1.47 11.94 12.27
CA LEU A 40 0.47 11.85 11.19
C LEU A 40 -0.05 10.42 11.04
N ALA A 41 0.81 9.41 11.21
CA ALA A 41 0.40 8.01 11.12
C ALA A 41 -0.62 7.64 12.21
N TRP A 42 -0.42 8.09 13.44
CA TRP A 42 -1.36 7.89 14.54
C TRP A 42 -2.66 8.66 14.32
N HIS A 43 -2.60 9.91 13.83
CA HIS A 43 -3.79 10.67 13.47
C HIS A 43 -4.61 9.97 12.39
N ILE A 44 -3.97 9.49 11.33
CA ILE A 44 -4.64 8.70 10.28
C ILE A 44 -5.24 7.43 10.87
N ALA A 45 -4.48 6.69 11.70
CA ALA A 45 -4.94 5.45 12.30
C ALA A 45 -6.20 5.66 13.13
N GLN A 46 -6.21 6.66 14.02
CA GLN A 46 -7.36 6.99 14.86
C GLN A 46 -8.57 7.38 14.00
N SER A 47 -8.41 8.30 13.07
CA SER A 47 -9.51 8.75 12.20
C SER A 47 -10.10 7.61 11.37
N VAL A 48 -9.26 6.72 10.86
CA VAL A 48 -9.70 5.57 10.04
C VAL A 48 -10.43 4.53 10.89
N ILE A 49 -10.00 4.33 12.16
CA ILE A 49 -10.70 3.45 13.11
C ILE A 49 -12.07 4.05 13.50
N GLU A 50 -12.13 5.37 13.73
CA GLU A 50 -13.41 6.08 13.99
C GLU A 50 -14.37 6.01 12.79
N ASP A 51 -13.83 5.89 11.57
CA ASP A 51 -14.59 5.64 10.33
C ASP A 51 -14.94 4.14 10.14
N GLU A 52 -14.92 3.34 11.22
CA GLU A 52 -15.31 1.92 11.27
C GLU A 52 -14.43 0.98 10.42
N PHE A 53 -13.14 1.31 10.26
CA PHE A 53 -12.18 0.40 9.63
C PHE A 53 -11.40 -0.39 10.69
N ASP A 54 -11.29 -1.70 10.44
CA ASP A 54 -10.35 -2.54 11.16
C ASP A 54 -8.94 -2.28 10.61
N LEU A 55 -8.13 -1.57 11.37
CA LEU A 55 -6.77 -1.19 10.99
C LEU A 55 -5.77 -1.72 12.02
N THR A 56 -4.79 -2.49 11.56
CA THR A 56 -3.70 -2.96 12.42
C THR A 56 -2.60 -1.92 12.50
N ILE A 57 -2.24 -1.52 13.72
CA ILE A 57 -1.15 -0.59 13.98
C ILE A 57 0.14 -1.39 14.17
N MET A 58 1.18 -1.02 13.44
CA MET A 58 2.48 -1.67 13.46
C MET A 58 3.56 -0.68 13.91
N ASN A 59 4.14 -0.94 15.09
CA ASN A 59 5.25 -0.14 15.64
C ASN A 59 6.61 -0.77 15.37
N ASP A 60 6.63 -2.01 14.93
CA ASP A 60 7.85 -2.72 14.51
C ASP A 60 7.51 -3.53 13.26
N MET A 61 8.00 -3.07 12.12
CA MET A 61 7.86 -3.76 10.84
C MET A 61 9.10 -3.52 9.99
N VAL A 62 9.48 -4.52 9.23
CA VAL A 62 10.41 -4.36 8.12
C VAL A 62 9.65 -4.00 6.87
N VAL A 63 10.23 -3.12 6.05
CA VAL A 63 9.66 -2.69 4.78
C VAL A 63 10.38 -3.38 3.63
N ASP A 64 9.61 -3.90 2.71
CA ASP A 64 10.10 -4.66 1.57
C ASP A 64 10.32 -3.81 0.31
N HIS A 65 10.64 -4.48 -0.80
CA HIS A 65 10.82 -3.84 -2.10
C HIS A 65 9.58 -3.07 -2.59
N GLY A 66 8.38 -3.44 -2.17
CA GLY A 66 7.16 -2.70 -2.49
C GLY A 66 7.21 -1.25 -2.06
N LEU A 67 7.99 -0.94 -1.00
CA LEU A 67 8.22 0.42 -0.55
C LEU A 67 9.58 0.97 -1.01
N THR A 68 10.64 0.18 -0.92
CA THR A 68 12.00 0.68 -1.13
C THR A 68 12.36 0.87 -2.60
N VAL A 69 11.78 0.08 -3.52
CA VAL A 69 12.01 0.24 -4.97
C VAL A 69 11.42 1.55 -5.51
N PRO A 70 10.16 1.92 -5.25
CA PRO A 70 9.65 3.23 -5.65
C PRO A 70 10.48 4.41 -5.14
N LEU A 71 10.93 4.36 -3.89
CA LEU A 71 11.82 5.38 -3.33
C LEU A 71 13.15 5.43 -4.10
N SER A 72 13.72 4.27 -4.43
CA SER A 72 14.98 4.20 -5.18
C SER A 72 14.83 4.71 -6.62
N LEU A 73 13.71 4.47 -7.26
CA LEU A 73 13.43 4.96 -8.61
C LEU A 73 13.31 6.49 -8.66
N LEU A 74 12.75 7.09 -7.62
CA LEU A 74 12.57 8.55 -7.57
C LEU A 74 13.79 9.31 -7.07
N PHE A 75 14.42 8.79 -6.03
CA PHE A 75 15.49 9.51 -5.32
C PHE A 75 16.88 8.92 -5.57
N GLY A 76 16.98 7.88 -6.39
CA GLY A 76 18.23 7.18 -6.60
C GLY A 76 18.64 6.38 -5.37
N GLN A 77 19.92 6.50 -4.99
CA GLN A 77 20.47 5.81 -3.83
C GLN A 77 21.13 6.81 -2.87
N PRO A 78 20.33 7.60 -2.16
CA PRO A 78 20.83 8.55 -1.20
C PRO A 78 21.34 7.81 0.06
N GLN A 79 22.11 8.52 0.88
CA GLN A 79 22.48 8.01 2.22
C GLN A 79 21.30 8.01 3.21
N ALA A 80 20.30 8.89 2.95
CA ALA A 80 19.04 8.96 3.69
C ALA A 80 17.95 9.42 2.72
N TRP A 81 16.73 8.92 2.89
CA TRP A 81 15.59 9.33 2.09
C TRP A 81 15.23 10.79 2.38
N PRO A 82 14.92 11.61 1.35
CA PRO A 82 14.61 13.04 1.53
C PRO A 82 13.17 13.29 2.02
N CYS A 83 12.43 12.25 2.37
CA CYS A 83 11.04 12.33 2.81
C CYS A 83 10.79 11.40 4.01
N ARG A 84 9.70 11.66 4.72
CA ARG A 84 9.12 10.73 5.67
C ARG A 84 8.10 9.85 4.97
N VAL A 85 7.93 8.62 5.44
CA VAL A 85 7.02 7.64 4.82
C VAL A 85 6.15 7.01 5.89
N ILE A 86 4.87 6.88 5.60
CA ILE A 86 3.92 6.08 6.38
C ILE A 86 3.59 4.82 5.57
N PRO A 87 4.14 3.66 5.92
CA PRO A 87 3.79 2.42 5.25
C PRO A 87 2.32 2.07 5.51
N LEU A 88 1.58 1.83 4.44
CA LEU A 88 0.21 1.32 4.50
C LEU A 88 0.14 0.02 3.72
N ALA A 89 -0.08 -1.08 4.41
CA ALA A 89 -0.19 -2.39 3.79
C ALA A 89 -1.65 -2.76 3.55
N VAL A 90 -1.92 -3.25 2.33
CA VAL A 90 -3.22 -3.80 1.94
C VAL A 90 -3.03 -5.26 1.60
N ASN A 91 -3.78 -6.16 2.24
CA ASN A 91 -3.71 -7.58 1.94
C ASN A 91 -4.28 -7.89 0.56
N VAL A 92 -3.42 -8.20 -0.38
CA VAL A 92 -3.78 -8.65 -1.74
C VAL A 92 -3.40 -10.11 -2.00
N VAL A 93 -2.67 -10.74 -1.09
CA VAL A 93 -2.06 -12.07 -1.27
C VAL A 93 -2.91 -13.19 -0.69
N VAL A 94 -3.46 -12.99 0.52
CA VAL A 94 -4.21 -14.04 1.22
C VAL A 94 -5.70 -13.78 1.12
N TYR A 95 -6.42 -14.77 0.62
CA TYR A 95 -7.87 -14.73 0.55
C TYR A 95 -8.50 -14.82 1.96
N PRO A 96 -9.54 -14.05 2.24
CA PRO A 96 -10.19 -13.05 1.38
C PRO A 96 -9.49 -11.68 1.38
N SER A 97 -9.09 -11.22 0.19
CA SER A 97 -8.60 -9.85 0.01
C SER A 97 -9.73 -8.82 0.18
N PRO A 98 -9.45 -7.56 0.52
CA PRO A 98 -10.47 -6.52 0.54
C PRO A 98 -11.11 -6.32 -0.83
N SER A 99 -12.36 -5.87 -0.86
CA SER A 99 -13.04 -5.52 -2.11
C SER A 99 -12.57 -4.15 -2.62
N GLY A 100 -12.76 -3.88 -3.92
CA GLY A 100 -12.51 -2.56 -4.50
C GLY A 100 -13.26 -1.45 -3.76
N ARG A 101 -14.53 -1.70 -3.39
CA ARG A 101 -15.33 -0.77 -2.57
C ARG A 101 -14.66 -0.49 -1.22
N ARG A 102 -14.14 -1.51 -0.54
CA ARG A 102 -13.48 -1.33 0.76
C ARG A 102 -12.20 -0.50 0.62
N CYS A 103 -11.40 -0.75 -0.43
CA CYS A 103 -10.20 0.04 -0.73
C CYS A 103 -10.54 1.49 -1.10
N TYR A 104 -11.58 1.71 -1.90
CA TYR A 104 -12.04 3.04 -2.27
C TYR A 104 -12.50 3.86 -1.06
N GLN A 105 -13.28 3.25 -0.16
CA GLN A 105 -13.72 3.89 1.07
C GLN A 105 -12.55 4.17 2.02
N LEU A 106 -11.57 3.26 2.12
CA LEU A 106 -10.35 3.50 2.88
C LEU A 106 -9.59 4.72 2.35
N GLY A 107 -9.45 4.84 1.03
CA GLY A 107 -8.83 6.02 0.42
C GLY A 107 -9.53 7.33 0.78
N LYS A 108 -10.87 7.32 0.79
CA LYS A 108 -11.67 8.49 1.25
C LYS A 108 -11.45 8.79 2.74
N ALA A 109 -11.38 7.76 3.59
CA ALA A 109 -11.12 7.93 5.03
C ALA A 109 -9.72 8.51 5.29
N ILE A 110 -8.70 7.99 4.60
CA ILE A 110 -7.33 8.52 4.69
C ILE A 110 -7.28 9.97 4.23
N ARG A 111 -7.96 10.32 3.13
CA ARG A 111 -8.02 11.70 2.67
C ARG A 111 -8.61 12.64 3.73
N ARG A 112 -9.76 12.29 4.32
CA ARG A 112 -10.37 13.09 5.40
C ARG A 112 -9.41 13.23 6.59
N ALA A 113 -8.75 12.14 6.97
CA ALA A 113 -7.77 12.16 8.06
C ALA A 113 -6.60 13.12 7.77
N VAL A 114 -6.06 13.09 6.55
CA VAL A 114 -4.97 14.01 6.15
C VAL A 114 -5.46 15.45 6.12
N GLU A 115 -6.65 15.72 5.58
CA GLU A 115 -7.25 17.07 5.50
C GLU A 115 -7.60 17.65 6.89
N SER A 116 -7.87 16.79 7.88
CA SER A 116 -8.16 17.21 9.26
C SER A 116 -6.92 17.38 10.14
N TYR A 117 -5.74 17.06 9.64
CA TYR A 117 -4.51 17.20 10.40
C TYR A 117 -4.12 18.67 10.54
N ASP A 118 -3.71 19.08 11.74
CA ASP A 118 -3.53 20.48 12.13
C ASP A 118 -2.23 21.12 11.62
N ARG A 119 -1.40 20.37 10.89
CA ARG A 119 -0.15 20.87 10.33
C ARG A 119 -0.20 20.94 8.82
N ASP A 120 0.37 22.01 8.26
CA ASP A 120 0.56 22.16 6.82
C ASP A 120 1.68 21.24 6.33
N LEU A 121 1.30 20.12 5.71
CA LEU A 121 2.20 19.11 5.17
C LEU A 121 1.89 18.85 3.70
N ASN A 122 2.93 18.68 2.91
CA ASN A 122 2.79 18.12 1.56
C ASN A 122 2.72 16.60 1.63
N VAL A 123 1.50 16.06 1.60
CA VAL A 123 1.24 14.63 1.68
C VAL A 123 0.93 14.07 0.29
N GLN A 124 1.64 13.03 -0.09
CA GLN A 124 1.41 12.29 -1.32
C GLN A 124 1.08 10.84 -1.01
N VAL A 125 0.12 10.27 -1.71
CA VAL A 125 -0.24 8.85 -1.60
C VAL A 125 0.25 8.12 -2.84
N TRP A 126 1.01 7.06 -2.62
CA TRP A 126 1.62 6.27 -3.68
C TRP A 126 1.09 4.85 -3.65
N GLY A 127 0.45 4.44 -4.74
CA GLY A 127 0.15 3.04 -4.97
C GLY A 127 1.42 2.35 -5.47
N THR A 128 1.87 1.34 -4.75
CA THR A 128 3.02 0.53 -5.12
C THR A 128 2.57 -0.89 -5.40
N GLY A 129 2.97 -1.45 -6.50
CA GLY A 129 2.55 -2.77 -6.93
C GLY A 129 2.31 -2.80 -8.44
N GLY A 130 2.12 -4.00 -8.96
CA GLY A 130 1.78 -4.19 -10.37
C GLY A 130 0.28 -4.11 -10.62
N MET A 131 -0.06 -4.03 -11.89
CA MET A 131 -1.42 -4.27 -12.37
C MET A 131 -1.67 -5.77 -12.51
N SER A 132 -2.31 -6.23 -13.58
CA SER A 132 -2.50 -7.67 -13.80
C SER A 132 -1.16 -8.41 -13.85
N HIS A 133 -0.99 -9.38 -12.98
CA HIS A 133 0.20 -10.23 -12.95
C HIS A 133 -0.04 -11.51 -12.17
N GLN A 134 -0.06 -12.62 -12.84
CA GLN A 134 -0.25 -13.93 -12.21
C GLN A 134 1.11 -14.53 -11.87
N PHE A 135 1.37 -14.77 -10.59
CA PHE A 135 2.64 -15.33 -10.11
C PHE A 135 2.65 -16.84 -9.97
N GLN A 136 1.49 -17.48 -9.95
CA GLN A 136 1.38 -18.91 -9.69
C GLN A 136 0.20 -19.54 -10.44
N GLY A 137 0.30 -20.85 -10.65
CA GLY A 137 -0.76 -21.63 -11.24
C GLY A 137 -0.74 -21.68 -12.77
N PRO A 138 -1.83 -22.12 -13.41
CA PRO A 138 -1.86 -22.36 -14.86
C PRO A 138 -1.69 -21.10 -15.72
N ARG A 139 -1.84 -19.91 -15.13
CA ARG A 139 -1.69 -18.62 -15.79
C ARG A 139 -0.46 -17.85 -15.32
N ASP A 140 0.55 -18.53 -14.79
CA ASP A 140 1.78 -17.89 -14.34
C ASP A 140 2.42 -17.06 -15.47
N GLY A 141 2.77 -15.81 -15.16
CA GLY A 141 3.30 -14.84 -16.12
C GLY A 141 2.26 -14.12 -16.99
N LEU A 142 0.95 -14.39 -16.82
CA LEU A 142 -0.09 -13.67 -17.56
C LEU A 142 -0.08 -12.19 -17.19
N ILE A 143 -0.05 -11.36 -18.23
CA ILE A 143 -0.30 -9.92 -18.16
C ILE A 143 -1.52 -9.62 -19.05
N ASN A 144 -2.53 -8.98 -18.47
CA ASN A 144 -3.77 -8.63 -19.18
C ASN A 144 -3.80 -7.12 -19.46
N SER A 145 -3.19 -6.72 -20.57
CA SER A 145 -3.07 -5.31 -20.96
C SER A 145 -4.40 -4.61 -21.21
N ASP A 146 -5.42 -5.35 -21.64
CA ASP A 146 -6.75 -4.79 -21.86
C ASP A 146 -7.43 -4.45 -20.53
N PHE A 147 -7.32 -5.35 -19.55
CA PHE A 147 -7.76 -5.08 -18.19
C PHE A 147 -7.01 -3.89 -17.57
N ASP A 148 -5.69 -3.85 -17.71
CA ASP A 148 -4.85 -2.79 -17.15
C ASP A 148 -5.22 -1.42 -17.73
N SER A 149 -5.41 -1.35 -19.05
CA SER A 149 -5.82 -0.12 -19.73
C SER A 149 -7.21 0.35 -19.29
N ALA A 150 -8.17 -0.57 -19.21
CA ALA A 150 -9.53 -0.27 -18.75
C ALA A 150 -9.56 0.14 -17.26
N PHE A 151 -8.70 -0.45 -16.45
CA PHE A 151 -8.56 -0.08 -15.04
C PHE A 151 -8.01 1.34 -14.88
N PHE A 152 -6.96 1.71 -15.62
CA PHE A 152 -6.40 3.06 -15.60
C PHE A 152 -7.40 4.10 -16.10
N ASP A 153 -8.13 3.81 -17.16
CA ASP A 153 -9.17 4.70 -17.66
C ASP A 153 -10.26 4.93 -16.60
N ALA A 154 -10.75 3.85 -15.98
CA ALA A 154 -11.75 3.95 -14.93
C ALA A 154 -11.20 4.67 -13.67
N LEU A 155 -9.93 4.44 -13.30
CA LEU A 155 -9.31 5.12 -12.16
C LEU A 155 -9.26 6.64 -12.34
N LEU A 156 -9.04 7.11 -13.57
CA LEU A 156 -8.96 8.54 -13.90
C LEU A 156 -10.33 9.18 -14.07
N ASN A 157 -11.27 8.48 -14.68
CA ASN A 157 -12.52 9.08 -15.16
C ASN A 157 -13.76 8.65 -14.36
N ASP A 158 -13.76 7.46 -13.76
CA ASP A 158 -14.89 6.89 -13.02
C ASP A 158 -14.42 5.87 -11.96
N PRO A 159 -13.75 6.33 -10.90
CA PRO A 159 -13.21 5.43 -9.88
C PRO A 159 -14.31 4.66 -9.10
N GLU A 160 -15.53 5.14 -9.08
CA GLU A 160 -16.66 4.47 -8.43
C GLU A 160 -17.01 3.16 -9.14
N LYS A 161 -16.84 3.09 -10.44
CA LYS A 161 -17.01 1.89 -11.24
C LYS A 161 -16.06 0.76 -10.78
N LEU A 162 -14.83 1.10 -10.41
CA LEU A 162 -13.89 0.13 -9.83
C LEU A 162 -14.35 -0.34 -8.45
N ALA A 163 -14.94 0.55 -7.65
CA ALA A 163 -15.47 0.18 -6.35
C ALA A 163 -16.66 -0.78 -6.44
N GLU A 164 -17.44 -0.72 -7.50
CA GLU A 164 -18.60 -1.57 -7.74
C GLU A 164 -18.25 -2.93 -8.38
N LYS A 165 -17.08 -3.05 -9.00
CA LYS A 165 -16.63 -4.29 -9.65
C LYS A 165 -16.55 -5.43 -8.65
N PRO A 166 -17.17 -6.60 -8.91
CA PRO A 166 -17.12 -7.75 -8.03
C PRO A 166 -15.68 -8.26 -7.83
N ARG A 167 -15.36 -8.68 -6.62
CA ARG A 167 -14.03 -9.24 -6.30
C ARG A 167 -13.63 -10.38 -7.24
N ILE A 168 -14.58 -11.24 -7.61
CA ILE A 168 -14.28 -12.39 -8.48
C ILE A 168 -13.81 -11.96 -9.88
N ASP A 169 -14.24 -10.81 -10.35
CA ASP A 169 -13.84 -10.29 -11.65
C ASP A 169 -12.39 -9.77 -11.59
N TYR A 170 -12.00 -9.13 -10.51
CA TYR A 170 -10.57 -8.82 -10.27
C TYR A 170 -9.71 -10.08 -10.27
N LEU A 171 -10.12 -11.13 -9.57
CA LEU A 171 -9.37 -12.39 -9.52
C LEU A 171 -9.28 -13.14 -10.87
N ARG A 172 -10.22 -12.88 -11.77
CA ARG A 172 -10.22 -13.51 -13.10
C ARG A 172 -9.41 -12.75 -14.12
N GLU A 173 -9.39 -11.43 -14.01
CA GLU A 173 -8.85 -10.53 -15.02
C GLU A 173 -7.44 -10.04 -14.69
N ALA A 174 -7.09 -9.94 -13.40
CA ALA A 174 -5.79 -9.45 -12.93
C ALA A 174 -4.79 -10.57 -12.64
#